data_175ab3a690c31736117fbaef42cc17a2
#
_entry.id   175ab3a690c31736117fbaef42cc17a2
#
_cell.length_a   1.000
_cell.length_b   1.000
_cell.length_c   1.000
_cell.angle_alpha   90.00
_cell.angle_beta   90.00
_cell.angle_gamma   90.00
#
_symmetry.space_group_name_H-M   'P 1'
#
loop_
_entity.id
_entity.type
_entity.pdbx_description
1 polymer ?
#
loop_
_entity_poly.entity_id
_entity_poly.type
_entity_poly.pdbx_seq_one_letter_code
_entity_poly.pdbx_strand_id
1 'polypeptide(L)'
;MKWLTVFLNNPQSHKPTYWCFLACVLVLGLGVPPVKEALAQSENPWGISPFEFSARLIWKTEGRKAKAQLFVKSDRYRIEHLGGIRTELGYAGVTIVRLDEQKVWYILSERRTVVSVPLTSDYLLPFTVRLEGETSRTLIGDSVVGDRSAMLYEVVVEDRFGQTERFFEWVDPDRNILLKLLSQDRDWFVEYGHVVVSSQPDYYFETPLGYRMIEAQEAQIPKG
;
A
#
# COMPACT_ATOMS: atom_id res chain seq x y z
N MET A 1 8.65 10.67 4.79
CA MET A 1 8.82 9.33 4.21
C MET A 1 8.04 9.30 2.91
N LYS A 2 8.70 9.44 1.78
CA LYS A 2 8.05 9.37 0.45
C LYS A 2 8.28 7.97 -0.08
N TRP A 3 7.31 7.09 0.05
CA TRP A 3 7.46 5.67 -0.30
C TRP A 3 6.98 5.31 -1.70
N LEU A 4 6.09 6.11 -2.30
CA LEU A 4 5.42 5.74 -3.54
C LEU A 4 4.95 6.94 -4.38
N THR A 5 5.59 8.09 -4.25
CA THR A 5 5.14 9.33 -4.92
C THR A 5 5.34 9.32 -6.46
N VAL A 6 5.82 8.23 -7.05
CA VAL A 6 6.06 8.18 -8.51
C VAL A 6 4.77 7.91 -9.31
N PHE A 7 3.72 7.37 -8.67
CA PHE A 7 2.48 7.07 -9.40
C PHE A 7 1.42 8.18 -9.39
N LEU A 8 1.58 9.28 -8.67
CA LEU A 8 0.44 10.18 -8.47
C LEU A 8 0.66 11.69 -8.60
N ASN A 9 1.79 12.28 -9.00
CA ASN A 9 1.79 13.74 -9.22
C ASN A 9 2.89 14.26 -10.14
N ASN A 10 2.49 14.67 -11.34
CA ASN A 10 3.11 15.74 -12.09
C ASN A 10 2.01 16.64 -12.69
N PRO A 11 1.65 17.79 -12.08
CA PRO A 11 0.73 18.73 -12.67
C PRO A 11 1.50 19.67 -13.61
N GLN A 12 1.63 19.33 -14.87
CA GLN A 12 1.92 20.30 -15.91
C GLN A 12 0.61 20.83 -16.47
N SER A 13 0.35 22.08 -16.14
CA SER A 13 -0.77 22.89 -16.63
C SER A 13 -0.66 23.14 -18.13
N HIS A 14 -1.57 22.61 -18.91
CA HIS A 14 -1.88 23.16 -20.22
C HIS A 14 -3.37 23.55 -20.27
N LYS A 15 -3.60 24.86 -20.43
CA LYS A 15 -4.90 25.45 -20.63
C LYS A 15 -5.44 25.03 -22.01
N PRO A 16 -6.67 24.54 -22.12
CA PRO A 16 -7.31 24.41 -23.43
C PRO A 16 -8.05 25.72 -23.79
N THR A 17 -7.75 26.17 -24.95
CA THR A 17 -8.43 27.27 -25.66
C THR A 17 -9.83 26.83 -26.08
N TYR A 18 -10.83 27.57 -25.69
CA TYR A 18 -12.23 27.35 -26.09
C TYR A 18 -12.43 27.66 -27.57
N TRP A 19 -13.02 26.73 -28.31
CA TRP A 19 -13.71 26.99 -29.55
C TRP A 19 -15.14 26.47 -29.46
N CYS A 20 -16.08 27.41 -29.52
CA CYS A 20 -17.50 27.15 -29.63
C CYS A 20 -17.82 26.50 -30.97
N PHE A 21 -18.57 25.40 -30.97
CA PHE A 21 -19.46 25.07 -32.06
C PHE A 21 -20.81 24.59 -31.50
N LEU A 22 -21.82 25.43 -31.77
CA LEU A 22 -23.22 25.13 -31.55
C LEU A 22 -23.68 24.19 -32.69
N ALA A 23 -24.18 23.01 -32.33
CA ALA A 23 -24.99 22.20 -33.20
C ALA A 23 -26.14 21.57 -32.41
N CYS A 24 -27.32 22.09 -32.53
CA CYS A 24 -28.58 21.49 -32.13
C CYS A 24 -28.83 20.20 -32.93
N VAL A 25 -28.98 19.08 -32.26
CA VAL A 25 -29.66 17.90 -32.80
C VAL A 25 -30.64 17.39 -31.75
N LEU A 26 -31.93 17.58 -32.07
CA LEU A 26 -33.07 16.94 -31.43
C LEU A 26 -33.04 15.46 -31.81
N VAL A 27 -32.87 14.57 -30.86
CA VAL A 27 -33.11 13.12 -31.00
C VAL A 27 -34.00 12.65 -29.88
N LEU A 28 -35.12 12.10 -30.32
CA LEU A 28 -36.22 11.50 -29.62
C LEU A 28 -35.79 10.48 -28.55
N GLY A 29 -36.51 10.51 -27.43
CA GLY A 29 -36.35 9.63 -26.31
C GLY A 29 -36.52 8.12 -26.66
N LEU A 30 -35.49 7.39 -26.43
CA LEU A 30 -35.54 5.97 -26.10
C LEU A 30 -34.82 5.83 -24.75
N GLY A 31 -35.60 5.43 -23.75
CA GLY A 31 -35.11 5.22 -22.39
C GLY A 31 -33.94 4.22 -22.37
N VAL A 32 -32.74 4.72 -22.29
CA VAL A 32 -31.58 3.95 -21.92
C VAL A 32 -31.68 3.74 -20.41
N PRO A 33 -31.75 2.47 -19.92
CA PRO A 33 -31.70 2.23 -18.49
C PRO A 33 -30.39 2.83 -17.98
N PRO A 34 -30.36 3.38 -16.74
CA PRO A 34 -29.14 3.88 -16.17
C PRO A 34 -28.14 2.72 -16.15
N VAL A 35 -27.11 2.83 -16.97
CA VAL A 35 -25.92 2.00 -16.82
C VAL A 35 -25.44 2.34 -15.42
N LYS A 36 -25.73 1.46 -14.46
CA LYS A 36 -24.98 1.43 -13.21
C LYS A 36 -23.53 1.33 -13.68
N GLU A 37 -22.81 2.43 -13.55
CA GLU A 37 -21.36 2.38 -13.51
C GLU A 37 -21.03 1.34 -12.46
N ALA A 38 -20.80 0.11 -12.91
CA ALA A 38 -20.03 -0.82 -12.14
C ALA A 38 -18.70 -0.10 -11.96
N LEU A 39 -18.52 0.53 -10.80
CA LEU A 39 -17.22 0.85 -10.29
C LEU A 39 -16.43 -0.45 -10.47
N ALA A 40 -15.60 -0.49 -11.51
CA ALA A 40 -14.63 -1.54 -11.67
C ALA A 40 -13.85 -1.53 -10.36
N GLN A 41 -14.20 -2.46 -9.48
CA GLN A 41 -13.43 -2.71 -8.28
C GLN A 41 -12.06 -3.08 -8.82
N SER A 42 -11.12 -2.17 -8.64
CA SER A 42 -9.71 -2.43 -8.87
C SER A 42 -9.40 -3.75 -8.18
N GLU A 43 -9.10 -4.77 -8.97
CA GLU A 43 -8.81 -6.11 -8.45
C GLU A 43 -7.53 -5.99 -7.63
N ASN A 44 -7.70 -5.91 -6.30
CA ASN A 44 -6.68 -5.84 -5.26
C ASN A 44 -5.81 -4.56 -5.23
N PRO A 45 -6.32 -3.46 -4.69
CA PRO A 45 -5.47 -2.32 -4.36
C PRO A 45 -4.42 -2.75 -3.32
N TRP A 46 -3.23 -2.18 -3.42
CA TRP A 46 -2.20 -2.35 -2.41
C TRP A 46 -2.77 -2.10 -1.01
N GLY A 47 -2.35 -2.90 -0.04
CA GLY A 47 -2.80 -2.80 1.35
C GLY A 47 -3.92 -3.76 1.73
N ILE A 48 -4.64 -4.34 0.78
CA ILE A 48 -5.65 -5.37 1.07
C ILE A 48 -5.01 -6.76 0.96
N SER A 49 -5.17 -7.56 2.00
CA SER A 49 -4.69 -8.94 2.03
C SER A 49 -5.84 -9.93 1.88
N PRO A 50 -5.68 -10.97 1.04
CA PRO A 50 -6.65 -12.07 0.97
C PRO A 50 -6.58 -13.00 2.19
N PHE A 51 -5.57 -12.85 3.04
CA PHE A 51 -5.32 -13.69 4.21
C PHE A 51 -5.11 -12.87 5.46
N GLU A 52 -5.48 -13.44 6.61
CA GLU A 52 -5.02 -12.97 7.90
C GLU A 52 -3.72 -13.68 8.25
N PHE A 53 -2.68 -12.93 8.60
CA PHE A 53 -1.37 -13.50 8.91
C PHE A 53 -0.53 -12.59 9.79
N SER A 54 0.51 -13.17 10.38
CA SER A 54 1.62 -12.40 10.96
C SER A 54 2.92 -12.74 10.25
N ALA A 55 3.87 -11.78 10.25
CA ALA A 55 5.17 -11.95 9.61
C ALA A 55 6.22 -11.05 10.22
N ARG A 56 7.50 -11.42 10.07
CA ARG A 56 8.59 -10.47 10.22
C ARG A 56 8.68 -9.62 8.96
N LEU A 57 8.44 -8.33 9.07
CA LEU A 57 8.57 -7.38 7.98
C LEU A 57 9.99 -6.83 7.92
N ILE A 58 10.60 -6.87 6.74
CA ILE A 58 11.85 -6.19 6.43
C ILE A 58 11.60 -5.35 5.18
N TRP A 59 11.90 -4.07 5.23
CA TRP A 59 11.80 -3.23 4.05
C TRP A 59 12.99 -2.29 3.92
N LYS A 60 13.26 -1.88 2.71
CA LYS A 60 14.29 -0.92 2.37
C LYS A 60 13.74 0.16 1.47
N THR A 61 14.13 1.39 1.71
CA THR A 61 13.86 2.53 0.85
C THR A 61 14.97 3.55 0.97
N GLU A 62 15.43 4.12 -0.13
CA GLU A 62 16.40 5.19 -0.17
C GLU A 62 17.63 4.92 0.76
N GLY A 63 18.18 3.70 0.70
CA GLY A 63 19.33 3.28 1.50
C GLY A 63 19.03 2.94 2.97
N ARG A 64 17.81 3.15 3.45
CA ARG A 64 17.42 2.83 4.83
C ARG A 64 16.70 1.48 4.89
N LYS A 65 17.19 0.60 5.76
CA LYS A 65 16.57 -0.70 6.04
C LYS A 65 15.91 -0.68 7.40
N ALA A 66 14.68 -1.11 7.48
CA ALA A 66 13.92 -1.21 8.72
C ALA A 66 13.37 -2.63 8.91
N LYS A 67 13.06 -2.96 10.17
CA LYS A 67 12.50 -4.25 10.57
C LYS A 67 11.35 -4.03 11.53
N ALA A 68 10.32 -4.87 11.43
CA ALA A 68 9.17 -4.84 12.31
C ALA A 68 8.53 -6.22 12.43
N GLN A 69 7.63 -6.39 13.42
CA GLN A 69 6.62 -7.43 13.40
C GLN A 69 5.38 -6.88 12.73
N LEU A 70 4.81 -7.65 11.81
CA LEU A 70 3.61 -7.31 11.04
C LEU A 70 2.47 -8.25 11.43
N PHE A 71 1.26 -7.68 11.56
CA PHE A 71 0.00 -8.41 11.69
C PHE A 71 -0.96 -7.84 10.66
N VAL A 72 -1.62 -8.70 9.90
CA VAL A 72 -2.48 -8.31 8.78
C VAL A 72 -3.84 -8.96 8.91
N LYS A 73 -4.89 -8.17 8.73
CA LYS A 73 -6.28 -8.61 8.72
C LYS A 73 -7.06 -7.85 7.67
N SER A 74 -7.29 -8.48 6.51
CA SER A 74 -8.04 -7.92 5.38
C SER A 74 -7.59 -6.50 4.99
N ASP A 75 -8.34 -5.50 5.41
CA ASP A 75 -8.21 -4.08 5.13
C ASP A 75 -7.49 -3.27 6.22
N ARG A 76 -6.80 -3.96 7.13
CA ARG A 76 -6.06 -3.31 8.22
C ARG A 76 -4.80 -4.08 8.55
N TYR A 77 -3.77 -3.39 8.99
CA TYR A 77 -2.55 -4.01 9.46
C TYR A 77 -1.83 -3.17 10.51
N ARG A 78 -1.13 -3.89 11.37
CA ARG A 78 -0.34 -3.36 12.48
C ARG A 78 1.12 -3.64 12.24
N ILE A 79 1.96 -2.63 12.38
CA ILE A 79 3.42 -2.70 12.27
C ILE A 79 4.01 -2.35 13.62
N GLU A 80 4.67 -3.30 14.28
CA GLU A 80 5.43 -3.08 15.52
C GLU A 80 6.90 -2.88 15.17
N HIS A 81 7.36 -1.64 15.24
CA HIS A 81 8.69 -1.24 14.80
C HIS A 81 9.77 -1.67 15.78
N LEU A 82 10.78 -2.37 15.32
CA LEU A 82 11.96 -2.68 16.11
C LEU A 82 12.85 -1.42 16.23
N GLY A 83 12.80 -0.76 17.40
CA GLY A 83 13.49 0.51 17.66
C GLY A 83 12.62 1.76 17.48
N GLY A 84 11.33 1.59 17.14
CA GLY A 84 10.41 2.70 16.94
C GLY A 84 10.68 3.51 15.67
N ILE A 85 9.77 4.41 15.35
CA ILE A 85 9.93 5.41 14.30
C ILE A 85 9.82 6.81 14.90
N ARG A 86 10.62 7.74 14.41
CA ARG A 86 10.56 9.13 14.85
C ARG A 86 9.44 9.84 14.10
N THR A 87 8.52 10.44 14.84
CA THR A 87 7.52 11.38 14.35
C THR A 87 7.79 12.76 14.91
N GLU A 88 7.14 13.79 14.42
CA GLU A 88 7.24 15.15 14.97
C GLU A 88 6.77 15.24 16.43
N LEU A 89 5.87 14.33 16.82
CA LEU A 89 5.28 14.29 18.17
C LEU A 89 5.99 13.31 19.12
N GLY A 90 7.03 12.62 18.67
CA GLY A 90 7.80 11.67 19.48
C GLY A 90 8.03 10.34 18.77
N TYR A 91 8.40 9.31 19.52
CA TYR A 91 8.63 7.97 18.98
C TYR A 91 7.35 7.16 18.99
N ALA A 92 7.01 6.58 17.84
CA ALA A 92 5.94 5.61 17.70
C ALA A 92 6.55 4.19 17.65
N GLY A 93 6.17 3.33 18.59
CA GLY A 93 6.55 1.92 18.57
C GLY A 93 5.67 1.10 17.64
N VAL A 94 4.46 1.59 17.36
CA VAL A 94 3.46 0.90 16.57
C VAL A 94 2.82 1.86 15.57
N THR A 95 2.61 1.36 14.35
CA THR A 95 1.76 1.98 13.34
C THR A 95 0.59 1.04 13.02
N ILE A 96 -0.62 1.55 13.00
CA ILE A 96 -1.80 0.82 12.52
C ILE A 96 -2.32 1.51 11.28
N VAL A 97 -2.48 0.75 10.21
CA VAL A 97 -3.07 1.23 8.96
C VAL A 97 -4.50 0.71 8.87
N ARG A 98 -5.45 1.61 8.67
CA ARG A 98 -6.89 1.39 8.58
C ARG A 98 -7.38 1.83 7.20
N LEU A 99 -7.35 0.90 6.22
CA LEU A 99 -7.87 1.20 4.88
C LEU A 99 -9.38 1.45 4.92
N ASP A 100 -10.09 0.75 5.80
CA ASP A 100 -11.52 0.93 6.03
C ASP A 100 -11.88 2.35 6.51
N GLU A 101 -10.99 3.01 7.25
CA GLU A 101 -11.17 4.37 7.75
C GLU A 101 -10.38 5.43 6.96
N GLN A 102 -9.58 5.01 5.98
CA GLN A 102 -8.65 5.87 5.24
C GLN A 102 -7.69 6.64 6.16
N LYS A 103 -7.20 5.96 7.20
CA LYS A 103 -6.36 6.54 8.26
C LYS A 103 -5.14 5.68 8.57
N VAL A 104 -4.14 6.34 9.12
CA VAL A 104 -2.96 5.72 9.74
C VAL A 104 -2.82 6.24 11.16
N TRP A 105 -2.65 5.35 12.12
CA TRP A 105 -2.49 5.67 13.53
C TRP A 105 -1.08 5.37 14.00
N TYR A 106 -0.43 6.37 14.58
CA TYR A 106 0.85 6.22 15.27
C TYR A 106 0.61 6.14 16.77
N ILE A 107 1.03 5.03 17.38
CA ILE A 107 0.87 4.80 18.81
C ILE A 107 2.14 5.29 19.53
N LEU A 108 2.01 6.41 20.24
CA LEU A 108 3.06 7.00 21.08
C LEU A 108 2.88 6.54 22.52
N SER A 109 3.49 5.41 22.89
CA SER A 109 3.26 4.75 24.18
C SER A 109 3.70 5.61 25.36
N GLU A 110 4.82 6.34 25.25
CA GLU A 110 5.32 7.23 26.30
C GLU A 110 4.33 8.35 26.66
N ARG A 111 3.55 8.79 25.68
CA ARG A 111 2.56 9.87 25.84
C ARG A 111 1.14 9.38 26.02
N ARG A 112 0.91 8.07 25.96
CA ARG A 112 -0.42 7.46 25.86
C ARG A 112 -1.30 8.20 24.83
N THR A 113 -0.74 8.44 23.65
CA THR A 113 -1.39 9.21 22.59
C THR A 113 -1.36 8.43 21.29
N VAL A 114 -2.47 8.45 20.57
CA VAL A 114 -2.59 7.99 19.20
C VAL A 114 -2.68 9.21 18.30
N VAL A 115 -1.78 9.31 17.33
CA VAL A 115 -1.81 10.35 16.31
C VAL A 115 -2.43 9.76 15.06
N SER A 116 -3.59 10.28 14.66
CA SER A 116 -4.30 9.89 13.44
C SER A 116 -3.91 10.83 12.30
N VAL A 117 -3.47 10.26 11.18
CA VAL A 117 -3.17 10.98 9.95
C VAL A 117 -3.95 10.38 8.78
N PRO A 118 -4.23 11.13 7.71
CA PRO A 118 -4.82 10.59 6.49
C PRO A 118 -3.96 9.48 5.89
N LEU A 119 -4.61 8.46 5.34
CA LEU A 119 -3.93 7.41 4.59
C LEU A 119 -3.40 7.97 3.27
N THR A 120 -2.15 7.68 2.97
CA THR A 120 -1.53 7.94 1.67
C THR A 120 -0.92 6.66 1.12
N SER A 121 -0.58 6.62 -0.17
CA SER A 121 0.07 5.49 -0.81
C SER A 121 1.38 5.07 -0.14
N ASP A 122 2.04 6.00 0.56
CA ASP A 122 3.32 5.75 1.26
C ASP A 122 3.21 4.71 2.39
N TYR A 123 1.99 4.44 2.87
CA TYR A 123 1.75 3.45 3.92
C TYR A 123 1.33 2.09 3.38
N LEU A 124 1.03 1.99 2.08
CA LEU A 124 0.51 0.76 1.52
C LEU A 124 1.62 -0.28 1.33
N LEU A 125 1.37 -1.49 1.80
CA LEU A 125 2.24 -2.65 1.61
C LEU A 125 1.64 -3.58 0.55
N PRO A 126 2.44 -4.19 -0.32
CA PRO A 126 1.95 -5.19 -1.26
C PRO A 126 1.70 -6.51 -0.53
N PHE A 127 0.48 -7.04 -0.59
CA PHE A 127 0.14 -8.35 -0.02
C PHE A 127 -0.32 -9.35 -1.07
N THR A 128 -0.58 -8.89 -2.28
CA THR A 128 -1.08 -9.70 -3.38
C THR A 128 0.04 -10.09 -4.33
N VAL A 129 -0.07 -11.27 -4.90
CA VAL A 129 0.88 -11.78 -5.90
C VAL A 129 0.72 -11.06 -7.24
N ARG A 130 -0.51 -10.61 -7.57
CA ARG A 130 -0.74 -9.79 -8.76
C ARG A 130 -0.60 -8.32 -8.43
N LEU A 131 0.26 -7.64 -9.20
CA LEU A 131 0.45 -6.19 -9.09
C LEU A 131 -0.52 -5.45 -10.01
N GLU A 132 -1.02 -4.31 -9.54
CA GLU A 132 -1.86 -3.42 -10.37
C GLU A 132 -1.02 -2.90 -11.56
N GLY A 133 -1.60 -2.93 -12.77
CA GLY A 133 -0.89 -2.53 -13.98
C GLY A 133 0.12 -3.58 -14.49
N GLU A 134 0.07 -4.81 -14.00
CA GLU A 134 0.95 -5.88 -14.47
C GLU A 134 0.72 -6.18 -15.95
N THR A 135 1.75 -5.97 -16.77
CA THR A 135 1.73 -6.20 -18.22
C THR A 135 2.44 -7.49 -18.63
N SER A 136 3.41 -7.95 -17.83
CA SER A 136 4.04 -9.24 -18.04
C SER A 136 4.52 -9.87 -16.75
N ARG A 137 4.57 -11.21 -16.74
CA ARG A 137 5.07 -12.05 -15.66
C ARG A 137 5.84 -13.23 -16.24
N THR A 138 7.11 -13.33 -15.93
CA THR A 138 7.98 -14.41 -16.43
C THR A 138 8.53 -15.18 -15.24
N LEU A 139 8.30 -16.50 -15.22
CA LEU A 139 8.92 -17.36 -14.23
C LEU A 139 10.42 -17.46 -14.51
N ILE A 140 11.25 -17.16 -13.54
CA ILE A 140 12.71 -17.33 -13.61
C ILE A 140 13.10 -18.72 -13.09
N GLY A 141 12.49 -19.18 -11.99
CA GLY A 141 12.74 -20.51 -11.43
C GLY A 141 12.52 -20.60 -9.92
N ASP A 142 13.03 -21.68 -9.34
CA ASP A 142 12.97 -21.93 -7.91
C ASP A 142 13.93 -21.01 -7.14
N SER A 143 13.51 -20.59 -5.95
CA SER A 143 14.28 -19.71 -5.09
C SER A 143 13.93 -19.97 -3.61
N VAL A 144 14.53 -19.19 -2.71
CA VAL A 144 14.28 -19.27 -1.25
C VAL A 144 14.20 -17.88 -0.67
N VAL A 145 13.25 -17.63 0.23
CA VAL A 145 13.17 -16.42 1.06
C VAL A 145 13.19 -16.84 2.54
N GLY A 146 14.29 -16.51 3.23
CA GLY A 146 14.51 -17.02 4.59
C GLY A 146 14.62 -18.54 4.60
N ASP A 147 13.65 -19.19 5.23
CA ASP A 147 13.52 -20.65 5.36
C ASP A 147 12.43 -21.27 4.47
N ARG A 148 11.83 -20.45 3.57
CA ARG A 148 10.73 -20.90 2.71
C ARG A 148 11.15 -21.04 1.26
N SER A 149 10.71 -22.12 0.62
CA SER A 149 10.73 -22.26 -0.83
C SER A 149 9.87 -21.20 -1.48
N ALA A 150 10.32 -20.68 -2.59
CA ALA A 150 9.63 -19.66 -3.36
C ALA A 150 9.83 -19.87 -4.86
N MET A 151 8.85 -19.46 -5.65
CA MET A 151 8.99 -19.26 -7.09
C MET A 151 9.39 -17.80 -7.33
N LEU A 152 10.44 -17.59 -8.13
CA LEU A 152 10.91 -16.26 -8.49
C LEU A 152 10.35 -15.88 -9.86
N TYR A 153 9.73 -14.70 -9.91
CA TYR A 153 9.21 -14.11 -11.15
C TYR A 153 9.88 -12.76 -11.42
N GLU A 154 10.05 -12.45 -12.69
CA GLU A 154 10.21 -11.09 -13.17
C GLU A 154 8.83 -10.57 -13.57
N VAL A 155 8.47 -9.41 -13.04
CA VAL A 155 7.17 -8.77 -13.27
C VAL A 155 7.39 -7.36 -13.80
N VAL A 156 6.67 -7.01 -14.87
CA VAL A 156 6.66 -5.66 -15.44
C VAL A 156 5.30 -5.04 -15.17
N VAL A 157 5.32 -3.86 -14.59
CA VAL A 157 4.13 -3.06 -14.30
C VAL A 157 4.19 -1.79 -15.13
N GLU A 158 3.07 -1.39 -15.70
CA GLU A 158 2.91 -0.12 -16.40
C GLU A 158 1.91 0.75 -15.64
N ASP A 159 2.29 1.98 -15.34
CA ASP A 159 1.39 2.92 -14.73
C ASP A 159 0.44 3.55 -15.75
N ARG A 160 -0.54 4.32 -15.27
CA ARG A 160 -1.52 5.01 -16.11
C ARG A 160 -0.92 6.07 -17.07
N PHE A 161 0.36 6.37 -16.93
CA PHE A 161 1.11 7.28 -17.79
C PHE A 161 2.00 6.57 -18.79
N GLY A 162 1.96 5.23 -18.84
CA GLY A 162 2.80 4.40 -19.69
C GLY A 162 4.23 4.24 -19.19
N GLN A 163 4.52 4.60 -17.93
CA GLN A 163 5.83 4.36 -17.34
C GLN A 163 5.91 2.93 -16.84
N THR A 164 6.97 2.23 -17.21
CA THR A 164 7.19 0.85 -16.80
C THR A 164 8.16 0.76 -15.64
N GLU A 165 7.88 -0.15 -14.71
CA GLU A 165 8.76 -0.53 -13.62
C GLU A 165 8.87 -2.05 -13.57
N ARG A 166 10.08 -2.56 -13.29
CA ARG A 166 10.36 -3.99 -13.21
C ARG A 166 10.60 -4.41 -11.78
N PHE A 167 10.04 -5.58 -11.45
CA PHE A 167 10.18 -6.17 -10.12
C PHE A 167 10.68 -7.60 -10.22
N PHE A 168 11.45 -8.00 -9.21
CA PHE A 168 11.58 -9.40 -8.84
C PHE A 168 10.59 -9.70 -7.73
N GLU A 169 9.84 -10.78 -7.90
CA GLU A 169 8.79 -11.21 -6.97
C GLU A 169 9.02 -12.66 -6.57
N TRP A 170 9.01 -12.91 -5.26
CA TRP A 170 9.10 -14.25 -4.68
C TRP A 170 7.75 -14.63 -4.10
N VAL A 171 7.21 -15.74 -4.56
CA VAL A 171 5.88 -16.25 -4.20
C VAL A 171 6.01 -17.63 -3.56
N ASP A 172 5.34 -17.82 -2.42
CA ASP A 172 5.14 -19.16 -1.84
C ASP A 172 4.26 -19.99 -2.79
N PRO A 173 4.78 -21.09 -3.38
CA PRO A 173 4.02 -21.84 -4.38
C PRO A 173 2.81 -22.58 -3.81
N ASP A 174 2.87 -22.97 -2.52
CA ASP A 174 1.82 -23.77 -1.88
C ASP A 174 0.61 -22.93 -1.48
N ARG A 175 0.87 -21.66 -1.12
CA ARG A 175 -0.14 -20.76 -0.55
C ARG A 175 -0.47 -19.56 -1.41
N ASN A 176 0.29 -19.35 -2.47
CA ASN A 176 0.18 -18.17 -3.34
C ASN A 176 0.27 -16.85 -2.53
N ILE A 177 1.29 -16.77 -1.65
CA ILE A 177 1.56 -15.62 -0.79
C ILE A 177 2.81 -14.92 -1.30
N LEU A 178 2.75 -13.60 -1.40
CA LEU A 178 3.92 -12.77 -1.66
C LEU A 178 4.88 -12.85 -0.46
N LEU A 179 6.10 -13.33 -0.70
CA LEU A 179 7.16 -13.39 0.31
C LEU A 179 8.14 -12.22 0.19
N LYS A 180 8.38 -11.74 -1.03
CA LYS A 180 9.27 -10.62 -1.27
C LYS A 180 8.97 -9.95 -2.60
N LEU A 181 9.06 -8.63 -2.61
CA LEU A 181 9.01 -7.81 -3.81
C LEU A 181 10.22 -6.86 -3.80
N LEU A 182 10.96 -6.81 -4.89
CA LEU A 182 12.14 -5.99 -5.07
C LEU A 182 12.04 -5.23 -6.37
N SER A 183 12.12 -3.90 -6.32
CA SER A 183 12.24 -3.09 -7.53
C SER A 183 13.63 -3.25 -8.15
N GLN A 184 13.69 -3.46 -9.45
CA GLN A 184 14.96 -3.49 -10.20
C GLN A 184 15.44 -2.08 -10.55
N ASP A 185 14.52 -1.14 -10.60
CA ASP A 185 14.76 0.23 -11.06
C ASP A 185 15.00 1.22 -9.92
N ARG A 186 14.63 0.84 -8.69
CA ARG A 186 14.76 1.66 -7.48
C ARG A 186 15.42 0.90 -6.31
N ASP A 187 16.06 1.61 -5.40
CA ASP A 187 16.59 1.03 -4.16
C ASP A 187 15.47 0.77 -3.14
N TRP A 188 14.58 -0.16 -3.49
CA TRP A 188 13.38 -0.49 -2.71
C TRP A 188 13.11 -1.99 -2.72
N PHE A 189 12.79 -2.54 -1.56
CA PHE A 189 12.21 -3.86 -1.43
C PHE A 189 11.35 -4.00 -0.17
N VAL A 190 10.46 -4.97 -0.17
CA VAL A 190 9.74 -5.51 0.99
C VAL A 190 9.92 -7.02 1.05
N GLU A 191 10.04 -7.57 2.27
CA GLU A 191 10.21 -9.00 2.53
C GLU A 191 9.41 -9.39 3.76
N TYR A 192 8.63 -10.47 3.64
CA TYR A 192 7.83 -11.08 4.70
C TYR A 192 8.45 -12.40 5.11
N GLY A 193 9.23 -12.40 6.19
CA GLY A 193 9.82 -13.60 6.76
C GLY A 193 8.92 -14.23 7.82
N HIS A 194 9.04 -15.54 8.03
CA HIS A 194 8.28 -16.29 9.06
C HIS A 194 6.78 -16.03 9.00
N VAL A 195 6.20 -16.10 7.80
CA VAL A 195 4.77 -15.87 7.60
C VAL A 195 3.96 -16.98 8.27
N VAL A 196 3.06 -16.62 9.18
CA VAL A 196 2.13 -17.51 9.84
C VAL A 196 0.71 -17.09 9.51
N VAL A 197 0.02 -17.88 8.68
CA VAL A 197 -1.38 -17.64 8.33
C VAL A 197 -2.25 -18.11 9.50
N SER A 198 -2.89 -17.17 10.15
CA SER A 198 -3.78 -17.40 11.29
C SER A 198 -4.68 -16.19 11.49
N SER A 199 -5.86 -16.41 12.07
CA SER A 199 -6.76 -15.31 12.45
C SER A 199 -6.06 -14.34 13.40
N GLN A 200 -6.28 -13.04 13.16
CA GLN A 200 -5.71 -11.97 13.96
C GLN A 200 -6.79 -11.33 14.84
N PRO A 201 -6.54 -11.13 16.14
CA PRO A 201 -7.50 -10.52 17.04
C PRO A 201 -7.83 -9.07 16.65
N ASP A 202 -9.11 -8.68 16.70
CA ASP A 202 -9.54 -7.33 16.32
C ASP A 202 -8.87 -6.23 17.14
N TYR A 203 -8.63 -6.47 18.44
CA TYR A 203 -8.01 -5.48 19.33
C TYR A 203 -6.59 -5.09 18.94
N TYR A 204 -5.91 -5.87 18.08
CA TYR A 204 -4.61 -5.48 17.54
C TYR A 204 -4.68 -4.23 16.67
N PHE A 205 -5.82 -3.99 16.07
CA PHE A 205 -6.06 -2.92 15.10
C PHE A 205 -6.90 -1.77 15.66
N GLU A 206 -7.07 -1.76 16.98
CA GLU A 206 -7.83 -0.74 17.70
C GLU A 206 -6.93 0.17 18.53
N THR A 207 -7.49 1.31 18.92
CA THR A 207 -6.82 2.23 19.84
C THR A 207 -6.66 1.56 21.22
N PRO A 208 -5.46 1.55 21.80
CA PRO A 208 -5.26 0.99 23.13
C PRO A 208 -6.08 1.74 24.20
N LEU A 209 -6.62 1.01 25.15
CA LEU A 209 -7.39 1.58 26.24
C LEU A 209 -6.61 2.65 27.02
N GLY A 210 -7.24 3.79 27.30
CA GLY A 210 -6.65 4.89 28.05
C GLY A 210 -5.68 5.76 27.23
N TYR A 211 -5.63 5.59 25.91
CA TYR A 211 -4.91 6.49 25.02
C TYR A 211 -5.84 7.60 24.51
N ARG A 212 -5.29 8.80 24.40
CA ARG A 212 -5.98 9.93 23.78
C ARG A 212 -5.69 9.95 22.28
N MET A 213 -6.73 10.01 21.45
CA MET A 213 -6.56 10.22 20.01
C MET A 213 -6.49 11.71 19.69
N ILE A 214 -5.56 12.09 18.82
CA ILE A 214 -5.44 13.42 18.24
C ILE A 214 -5.38 13.28 16.72
N GLU A 215 -6.19 14.06 16.01
CA GLU A 215 -6.07 14.17 14.56
C GLU A 215 -4.91 15.13 14.25
N ALA A 216 -3.93 14.67 13.52
CA ALA A 216 -2.99 15.62 12.92
C ALA A 216 -3.75 16.31 11.78
N GLN A 217 -4.13 17.57 12.01
CA GLN A 217 -4.48 18.43 10.88
C GLN A 217 -3.35 18.31 9.88
N GLU A 218 -3.65 18.31 8.57
CA GLU A 218 -2.62 18.30 7.52
C GLU A 218 -1.56 19.32 7.89
N ALA A 219 -0.56 18.86 8.61
CA ALA A 219 0.54 19.68 9.01
C ALA A 219 1.15 20.13 7.68
N GLN A 220 1.14 21.42 7.43
CA GLN A 220 1.81 22.04 6.31
C GLN A 220 3.23 21.47 6.31
N ILE A 221 3.42 20.44 5.46
CA ILE A 221 4.75 19.89 5.24
C ILE A 221 5.53 21.04 4.63
N PRO A 222 6.56 21.58 5.29
CA PRO A 222 7.40 22.58 4.67
C PRO A 222 7.95 21.92 3.40
N LYS A 223 7.58 22.47 2.24
CA LYS A 223 8.23 22.14 0.98
C LYS A 223 9.67 22.60 1.11
N GLY A 224 10.55 21.68 1.49
CA GLY A 224 11.98 21.82 1.42
C GLY A 224 12.53 21.28 0.12
#